data_af0b10f24ddc0860fd3c97b215eb3a57
#
_entry.id   af0b10f24ddc0860fd3c97b215eb3a57
#
_cell.length_a   1.000
_cell.length_b   1.000
_cell.length_c   1.000
_cell.angle_alpha   90.00
_cell.angle_beta   90.00
_cell.angle_gamma   90.00
#
_symmetry.space_group_name_H-M   'P 1'
#
loop_
_entity.id
_entity.type
_entity.pdbx_description
1 polymer ?
#
loop_
_entity_poly.entity_id
_entity_poly.type
_entity_poly.pdbx_seq_one_letter_code
_entity_poly.pdbx_strand_id
1 'polypeptide(L)'
;MTRIEWRYLAFDALSAAELYAVLQLRSEVFVVEQACIFQDMDGADAQALHLVGTLQGVLVAYARCFAAGEKFSEASIGRIVTRSCVRGSGAGHALVEKAISCLFQQWGTQAIRMGAQAQLASFYGQHGFEKSGLPYMEDGILHIEMLRSV
;
A
#
# COMPACT_ATOMS: atom_id res chain seq x y z
N MET A 1 -21.29 -15.28 1.41
CA MET A 1 -19.83 -15.08 1.41
C MET A 1 -19.53 -13.59 1.55
N THR A 2 -18.72 -13.24 2.51
CA THR A 2 -18.41 -11.85 2.80
C THR A 2 -17.31 -11.36 1.87
N ARG A 3 -17.52 -10.21 1.25
CA ARG A 3 -16.58 -9.64 0.29
C ARG A 3 -16.03 -8.33 0.82
N ILE A 4 -14.76 -8.06 0.50
CA ILE A 4 -14.17 -6.76 0.78
C ILE A 4 -14.71 -5.76 -0.24
N GLU A 5 -15.19 -4.63 0.26
CA GLU A 5 -15.64 -3.52 -0.56
C GLU A 5 -14.48 -2.53 -0.70
N TRP A 6 -14.20 -2.12 -1.94
CA TRP A 6 -13.06 -1.27 -2.27
C TRP A 6 -13.50 0.14 -2.66
N ARG A 7 -12.84 1.15 -2.10
CA ARG A 7 -13.02 2.55 -2.48
C ARG A 7 -11.65 3.20 -2.69
N TYR A 8 -11.55 4.07 -3.67
CA TYR A 8 -10.32 4.75 -4.05
C TYR A 8 -10.54 6.24 -3.97
N LEU A 9 -9.89 6.93 -3.04
CA LEU A 9 -10.25 8.28 -2.61
C LEU A 9 -9.04 9.21 -2.54
N ALA A 10 -9.22 10.44 -3.01
CA ALA A 10 -8.27 11.51 -2.69
C ALA A 10 -8.32 11.81 -1.18
N PHE A 11 -7.25 12.40 -0.66
CA PHE A 11 -7.15 12.72 0.75
C PHE A 11 -8.34 13.55 1.24
N ASP A 12 -8.72 14.58 0.46
CA ASP A 12 -9.81 15.49 0.82
C ASP A 12 -11.20 14.80 0.81
N ALA A 13 -11.31 13.67 0.14
CA ALA A 13 -12.55 12.89 0.10
C ALA A 13 -12.70 11.93 1.27
N LEU A 14 -11.65 11.70 2.04
CA LEU A 14 -11.73 10.91 3.27
C LEU A 14 -12.41 11.71 4.36
N SER A 15 -13.38 11.10 5.03
CA SER A 15 -13.92 11.70 6.26
C SER A 15 -12.88 11.63 7.37
N ALA A 16 -13.08 12.41 8.43
CA ALA A 16 -12.19 12.34 9.59
C ALA A 16 -12.17 10.91 10.17
N ALA A 17 -13.32 10.25 10.23
CA ALA A 17 -13.42 8.88 10.74
C ALA A 17 -12.68 7.88 9.85
N GLU A 18 -12.79 8.03 8.52
CA GLU A 18 -12.09 7.18 7.57
C GLU A 18 -10.58 7.38 7.68
N LEU A 19 -10.12 8.61 7.75
CA LEU A 19 -8.69 8.91 7.92
C LEU A 19 -8.17 8.32 9.23
N TYR A 20 -8.91 8.49 10.32
CA TYR A 20 -8.53 7.93 11.61
C TYR A 20 -8.38 6.40 11.53
N ALA A 21 -9.34 5.72 10.89
CA ALA A 21 -9.28 4.27 10.71
C ALA A 21 -8.07 3.83 9.88
N VAL A 22 -7.73 4.58 8.84
CA VAL A 22 -6.54 4.34 8.01
C VAL A 22 -5.27 4.44 8.84
N LEU A 23 -5.12 5.53 9.59
CA LEU A 23 -3.93 5.75 10.42
C LEU A 23 -3.84 4.71 11.55
N GLN A 24 -4.98 4.32 12.12
CA GLN A 24 -5.05 3.28 13.14
C GLN A 24 -4.56 1.93 12.60
N LEU A 25 -5.03 1.52 11.43
CA LEU A 25 -4.59 0.26 10.81
C LEU A 25 -3.10 0.28 10.48
N ARG A 26 -2.61 1.38 9.93
CA ARG A 26 -1.18 1.55 9.61
C ARG A 26 -0.32 1.45 10.87
N SER A 27 -0.73 2.12 11.95
CA SER A 27 -0.03 2.07 13.23
C SER A 27 -0.08 0.66 13.84
N GLU A 28 -1.25 0.03 13.80
CA GLU A 28 -1.45 -1.31 14.36
C GLU A 28 -0.49 -2.33 13.75
N VAL A 29 -0.29 -2.30 12.43
CA VAL A 29 0.53 -3.29 11.73
C VAL A 29 1.99 -2.85 11.63
N PHE A 30 2.25 -1.66 11.09
CA PHE A 30 3.63 -1.24 10.78
C PHE A 30 4.44 -0.89 12.02
N VAL A 31 3.79 -0.41 13.08
CA VAL A 31 4.50 -0.01 14.30
C VAL A 31 4.35 -1.06 15.39
N VAL A 32 3.13 -1.39 15.76
CA VAL A 32 2.87 -2.28 16.92
C VAL A 32 3.16 -3.73 16.57
N GLU A 33 2.52 -4.28 15.54
CA GLU A 33 2.68 -5.69 15.18
C GLU A 33 4.11 -6.01 14.75
N GLN A 34 4.74 -5.13 13.97
CA GLN A 34 6.12 -5.33 13.48
C GLN A 34 7.16 -4.90 14.51
N ALA A 35 6.74 -4.41 15.68
CA ALA A 35 7.62 -3.94 16.74
C ALA A 35 8.68 -2.97 16.19
N CYS A 36 8.26 -2.02 15.37
CA CYS A 36 9.12 -1.09 14.66
C CYS A 36 8.85 0.33 15.12
N ILE A 37 9.84 0.97 15.76
CA ILE A 37 9.67 2.32 16.28
C ILE A 37 10.02 3.31 15.17
N PHE A 38 8.99 3.85 14.51
CA PHE A 38 9.15 4.91 13.51
C PHE A 38 7.84 5.72 13.42
N GLN A 39 7.96 6.90 12.85
CA GLN A 39 6.78 7.74 12.64
C GLN A 39 6.15 7.38 11.28
N ASP A 40 5.06 6.64 11.32
CA ASP A 40 4.37 6.21 10.10
C ASP A 40 3.81 7.38 9.29
N MET A 41 3.29 8.39 9.94
CA MET A 41 2.78 9.60 9.27
C MET A 41 3.96 10.45 8.78
N ASP A 42 4.23 10.39 7.49
CA ASP A 42 5.42 10.96 6.87
C ASP A 42 5.18 12.32 6.18
N GLY A 43 3.97 12.87 6.34
CA GLY A 43 3.60 14.14 5.74
C GLY A 43 3.19 14.06 4.28
N ALA A 44 3.15 12.86 3.69
CA ALA A 44 2.87 12.69 2.26
C ALA A 44 1.42 12.28 1.97
N ASP A 45 0.61 12.04 2.99
CA ASP A 45 -0.75 11.51 2.78
C ASP A 45 -1.64 12.47 2.00
N ALA A 46 -1.44 13.78 2.14
CA ALA A 46 -2.26 14.77 1.46
C ALA A 46 -2.12 14.74 -0.07
N GLN A 47 -0.97 14.30 -0.59
CA GLN A 47 -0.70 14.20 -2.02
C GLN A 47 -1.08 12.86 -2.62
N ALA A 48 -1.44 11.90 -1.80
CA ALA A 48 -1.68 10.52 -2.22
C ALA A 48 -3.14 10.27 -2.55
N LEU A 49 -3.37 9.19 -3.30
CA LEU A 49 -4.67 8.55 -3.38
C LEU A 49 -4.69 7.37 -2.43
N HIS A 50 -5.83 7.13 -1.81
CA HIS A 50 -5.99 6.17 -0.75
C HIS A 50 -6.96 5.07 -1.18
N LEU A 51 -6.47 3.84 -1.26
CA LEU A 51 -7.30 2.68 -1.52
C LEU A 51 -7.68 2.06 -0.17
N VAL A 52 -8.96 1.97 0.08
CA VAL A 52 -9.48 1.41 1.33
C VAL A 52 -10.35 0.19 1.03
N GLY A 53 -10.12 -0.89 1.76
CA GLY A 53 -10.93 -2.10 1.69
C GLY A 53 -11.61 -2.36 3.02
N THR A 54 -12.94 -2.47 2.98
CA THR A 54 -13.73 -2.70 4.19
C THR A 54 -14.46 -4.04 4.12
N LEU A 55 -14.61 -4.66 5.27
CA LEU A 55 -15.34 -5.90 5.42
C LEU A 55 -16.40 -5.66 6.50
N GLN A 56 -17.68 -5.67 6.09
CA GLN A 56 -18.79 -5.38 6.99
C GLN A 56 -18.58 -4.03 7.72
N GLY A 57 -18.15 -3.01 6.97
CA GLY A 57 -17.95 -1.68 7.50
C GLY A 57 -16.64 -1.45 8.27
N VAL A 58 -15.82 -2.48 8.45
CA VAL A 58 -14.54 -2.37 9.17
C VAL A 58 -13.39 -2.33 8.17
N LEU A 59 -12.48 -1.38 8.33
CA LEU A 59 -11.30 -1.27 7.47
C LEU A 59 -10.37 -2.47 7.74
N VAL A 60 -10.09 -3.23 6.68
CA VAL A 60 -9.23 -4.43 6.76
C VAL A 60 -8.06 -4.42 5.80
N ALA A 61 -8.06 -3.51 4.82
CA ALA A 61 -7.00 -3.44 3.81
C ALA A 61 -6.81 -1.99 3.36
N TYR A 62 -5.56 -1.63 3.05
CA TYR A 62 -5.23 -0.27 2.66
C TYR A 62 -3.98 -0.25 1.79
N ALA A 63 -3.95 0.68 0.84
CA ALA A 63 -2.74 1.01 0.08
C ALA A 63 -2.75 2.50 -0.26
N ARG A 64 -1.55 3.06 -0.38
CA ARG A 64 -1.34 4.47 -0.72
C ARG A 64 -0.67 4.56 -2.09
N CYS A 65 -1.25 5.36 -3.00
CA CYS A 65 -0.74 5.50 -4.36
C CYS A 65 -0.31 6.94 -4.63
N PHE A 66 0.81 7.09 -5.33
CA PHE A 66 1.35 8.39 -5.73
C PHE A 66 1.47 8.45 -7.25
N ALA A 67 1.18 9.62 -7.82
CA ALA A 67 1.44 9.91 -9.21
C ALA A 67 2.95 9.93 -9.49
N ALA A 68 3.33 9.76 -10.76
CA ALA A 68 4.72 9.87 -11.17
C ALA A 68 5.30 11.23 -10.76
N GLY A 69 6.51 11.21 -10.22
CA GLY A 69 7.21 12.42 -9.79
C GLY A 69 6.95 12.83 -8.34
N GLU A 70 5.99 12.23 -7.66
CA GLU A 70 5.68 12.57 -6.26
C GLU A 70 6.64 11.88 -5.28
N LYS A 71 6.80 10.57 -5.39
CA LYS A 71 7.64 9.76 -4.51
C LYS A 71 8.90 9.30 -5.22
N PHE A 72 8.74 8.83 -6.44
CA PHE A 72 9.78 8.42 -7.37
C PHE A 72 9.48 9.07 -8.71
N SER A 73 10.39 8.94 -9.68
CA SER A 73 10.10 9.41 -11.05
C SER A 73 8.92 8.64 -11.66
N GLU A 74 8.77 7.36 -11.30
CA GLU A 74 7.61 6.56 -11.66
C GLU A 74 6.47 6.76 -10.65
N ALA A 75 5.26 6.32 -11.01
CA ALA A 75 4.16 6.19 -10.06
C ALA A 75 4.54 5.18 -8.97
N SER A 76 3.92 5.26 -7.82
CA SER A 76 4.27 4.39 -6.69
C SER A 76 3.05 3.91 -5.94
N ILE A 77 3.17 2.71 -5.38
CA ILE A 77 2.21 2.14 -4.42
C ILE A 77 2.99 1.81 -3.16
N GLY A 78 2.49 2.24 -2.02
CA GLY A 78 3.14 1.96 -0.74
C GLY A 78 2.14 1.81 0.39
N ARG A 79 2.64 1.63 1.60
CA ARG A 79 1.80 1.39 2.80
C ARG A 79 0.75 0.30 2.56
N ILE A 80 1.14 -0.76 1.85
CA ILE A 80 0.27 -1.89 1.54
C ILE A 80 0.11 -2.72 2.81
N VAL A 81 -1.11 -2.85 3.30
CA VAL A 81 -1.36 -3.48 4.59
C VAL A 81 -2.71 -4.17 4.61
N THR A 82 -2.75 -5.34 5.26
CA THR A 82 -4.00 -6.04 5.58
C THR A 82 -4.05 -6.29 7.09
N ARG A 83 -5.26 -6.19 7.65
CA ARG A 83 -5.49 -6.55 9.05
C ARG A 83 -5.35 -8.06 9.20
N SER A 84 -4.88 -8.52 10.36
CA SER A 84 -4.60 -9.94 10.59
C SER A 84 -5.79 -10.86 10.31
N CYS A 85 -7.01 -10.40 10.57
CA CYS A 85 -8.21 -11.22 10.40
C CYS A 85 -8.51 -11.64 8.95
N VAL A 86 -7.93 -10.94 7.94
CA VAL A 86 -8.14 -11.29 6.52
C VAL A 86 -6.89 -11.91 5.88
N ARG A 87 -5.81 -12.08 6.62
CA ARG A 87 -4.59 -12.70 6.07
C ARG A 87 -4.84 -14.20 5.81
N GLY A 88 -4.21 -14.72 4.76
CA GLY A 88 -4.41 -16.09 4.35
C GLY A 88 -5.66 -16.33 3.51
N SER A 89 -6.44 -15.28 3.22
CA SER A 89 -7.66 -15.37 2.43
C SER A 89 -7.49 -14.91 0.98
N GLY A 90 -6.28 -14.49 0.59
CA GLY A 90 -6.03 -13.86 -0.71
C GLY A 90 -6.27 -12.36 -0.73
N ALA A 91 -6.58 -11.75 0.41
CA ALA A 91 -6.86 -10.31 0.50
C ALA A 91 -5.66 -9.46 0.09
N GLY A 92 -4.44 -9.90 0.41
CA GLY A 92 -3.22 -9.19 0.02
C GLY A 92 -3.06 -9.12 -1.50
N HIS A 93 -3.30 -10.22 -2.19
CA HIS A 93 -3.27 -10.26 -3.66
C HIS A 93 -4.36 -9.37 -4.25
N ALA A 94 -5.57 -9.45 -3.73
CA ALA A 94 -6.69 -8.61 -4.18
C ALA A 94 -6.37 -7.13 -3.99
N LEU A 95 -5.76 -6.77 -2.87
CA LEU A 95 -5.36 -5.40 -2.58
C LEU A 95 -4.36 -4.87 -3.60
N VAL A 96 -3.30 -5.64 -3.91
CA VAL A 96 -2.28 -5.22 -4.87
C VAL A 96 -2.88 -5.10 -6.28
N GLU A 97 -3.67 -6.06 -6.71
CA GLU A 97 -4.34 -6.01 -8.01
C GLU A 97 -5.24 -4.78 -8.13
N LYS A 98 -6.01 -4.49 -7.06
CA LYS A 98 -6.90 -3.35 -7.05
C LYS A 98 -6.12 -2.04 -7.06
N ALA A 99 -5.02 -1.96 -6.33
CA ALA A 99 -4.16 -0.77 -6.31
C ALA A 99 -3.59 -0.48 -7.70
N ILE A 100 -3.09 -1.49 -8.39
CA ILE A 100 -2.55 -1.34 -9.76
C ILE A 100 -3.66 -0.87 -10.69
N SER A 101 -4.82 -1.51 -10.64
CA SER A 101 -5.97 -1.18 -11.48
C SER A 101 -6.44 0.27 -11.25
N CYS A 102 -6.57 0.67 -10.00
CA CYS A 102 -7.00 2.03 -9.66
C CYS A 102 -5.97 3.08 -10.08
N LEU A 103 -4.69 2.78 -9.92
CA LEU A 103 -3.60 3.67 -10.35
C LEU A 103 -3.66 3.87 -11.87
N PHE A 104 -3.85 2.80 -12.64
CA PHE A 104 -3.96 2.88 -14.09
C PHE A 104 -5.22 3.62 -14.53
N GLN A 105 -6.32 3.43 -13.82
CA GLN A 105 -7.56 4.14 -14.10
C GLN A 105 -7.41 5.65 -13.86
N GLN A 106 -6.69 6.02 -12.82
CA GLN A 106 -6.52 7.42 -12.45
C GLN A 106 -5.47 8.13 -13.30
N TRP A 107 -4.34 7.50 -13.59
CA TRP A 107 -3.18 8.14 -14.23
C TRP A 107 -2.70 7.47 -15.51
N GLY A 108 -3.37 6.42 -15.98
CA GLY A 108 -2.98 5.67 -17.16
C GLY A 108 -2.01 4.53 -16.85
N THR A 109 -1.90 3.61 -17.81
CA THR A 109 -0.98 2.47 -17.72
C THR A 109 0.45 2.97 -17.78
N GLN A 110 1.26 2.62 -16.79
CA GLN A 110 2.62 3.12 -16.64
C GLN A 110 3.43 2.24 -15.71
N ALA A 111 4.74 2.50 -15.66
CA ALA A 111 5.62 1.82 -14.73
C ALA A 111 5.30 2.23 -13.28
N ILE A 112 5.46 1.30 -12.36
CA ILE A 112 5.22 1.51 -10.92
C ILE A 112 6.47 1.09 -10.16
N ARG A 113 6.98 1.97 -9.30
CA ARG A 113 8.11 1.67 -8.41
C ARG A 113 7.64 1.66 -6.96
N MET A 114 8.22 0.76 -6.16
CA MET A 114 7.89 0.68 -4.74
C MET A 114 9.13 0.32 -3.94
N GLY A 115 9.12 0.68 -2.65
CA GLY A 115 10.07 0.15 -1.68
C GLY A 115 9.39 -0.96 -0.90
N ALA A 116 9.77 -2.20 -1.16
CA ALA A 116 9.15 -3.37 -0.55
C ALA A 116 10.03 -3.93 0.57
N GLN A 117 9.40 -4.48 1.61
CA GLN A 117 10.14 -5.32 2.56
C GLN A 117 10.70 -6.51 1.79
N ALA A 118 11.99 -6.79 1.94
CA ALA A 118 12.69 -7.78 1.12
C ALA A 118 12.05 -9.17 1.21
N GLN A 119 11.50 -9.53 2.37
CA GLN A 119 10.82 -10.80 2.57
C GLN A 119 9.55 -10.96 1.72
N LEU A 120 8.99 -9.86 1.21
CA LEU A 120 7.79 -9.86 0.39
C LEU A 120 8.08 -9.76 -1.11
N ALA A 121 9.34 -9.79 -1.52
CA ALA A 121 9.71 -9.64 -2.92
C ALA A 121 9.04 -10.70 -3.81
N SER A 122 8.98 -11.94 -3.36
CA SER A 122 8.33 -13.03 -4.09
C SER A 122 6.82 -12.79 -4.26
N PHE A 123 6.18 -12.25 -3.23
CA PHE A 123 4.77 -11.90 -3.27
C PHE A 123 4.50 -10.83 -4.34
N TYR A 124 5.29 -9.75 -4.34
CA TYR A 124 5.13 -8.69 -5.34
C TYR A 124 5.55 -9.15 -6.73
N GLY A 125 6.49 -10.09 -6.82
CA GLY A 125 6.89 -10.69 -8.10
C GLY A 125 5.72 -11.32 -8.84
N GLN A 126 4.76 -11.89 -8.12
CA GLN A 126 3.55 -12.46 -8.72
C GLN A 126 2.66 -11.42 -9.38
N HIS A 127 2.87 -10.13 -9.07
CA HIS A 127 2.12 -9.01 -9.64
C HIS A 127 2.93 -8.23 -10.69
N GLY A 128 4.04 -8.81 -11.15
CA GLY A 128 4.86 -8.23 -12.22
C GLY A 128 5.96 -7.29 -11.75
N PHE A 129 6.21 -7.21 -10.44
CA PHE A 129 7.30 -6.40 -9.91
C PHE A 129 8.60 -7.19 -9.92
N GLU A 130 9.70 -6.52 -10.32
CA GLU A 130 11.04 -7.09 -10.33
C GLU A 130 11.95 -6.28 -9.43
N LYS A 131 12.90 -6.94 -8.77
CA LYS A 131 13.87 -6.26 -7.91
C LYS A 131 14.69 -5.27 -8.73
N SER A 132 14.92 -4.07 -8.15
CA SER A 132 15.68 -3.01 -8.78
C SER A 132 16.66 -2.44 -7.75
N GLY A 133 17.95 -2.66 -7.97
CA GLY A 133 18.99 -2.18 -7.06
C GLY A 133 19.33 -3.14 -5.94
N LEU A 134 20.08 -2.65 -4.98
CA LEU A 134 20.55 -3.43 -3.85
C LEU A 134 19.60 -3.29 -2.65
N PRO A 135 19.52 -4.34 -1.80
CA PRO A 135 18.76 -4.23 -0.55
C PRO A 135 19.30 -3.11 0.34
N TYR A 136 18.42 -2.50 1.11
CA TYR A 136 18.76 -1.44 2.06
C TYR A 136 17.94 -1.59 3.34
N MET A 137 18.46 -1.02 4.43
CA MET A 137 17.74 -1.03 5.71
C MET A 137 16.89 0.22 5.83
N GLU A 138 15.63 0.05 6.23
CA GLU A 138 14.73 1.15 6.54
C GLU A 138 13.98 0.79 7.81
N ASP A 139 14.11 1.64 8.83
CA ASP A 139 13.49 1.43 10.15
C ASP A 139 13.77 0.03 10.72
N GLY A 140 14.99 -0.46 10.52
CA GLY A 140 15.42 -1.77 11.02
C GLY A 140 14.93 -2.97 10.24
N ILE A 141 14.25 -2.77 9.12
CA ILE A 141 13.73 -3.84 8.27
C ILE A 141 14.42 -3.79 6.92
N LEU A 142 14.88 -4.95 6.44
CA LEU A 142 15.52 -5.04 5.13
C LEU A 142 14.48 -4.81 4.02
N HIS A 143 14.76 -3.83 3.16
CA HIS A 143 13.90 -3.45 2.03
C HIS A 143 14.63 -3.63 0.72
N ILE A 144 13.88 -3.67 -0.37
CA ILE A 144 14.40 -3.61 -1.73
C ILE A 144 13.43 -2.83 -2.61
N GLU A 145 13.96 -1.98 -3.48
CA GLU A 145 13.11 -1.35 -4.49
C GLU A 145 12.68 -2.38 -5.52
N MET A 146 11.46 -2.26 -5.98
CA MET A 146 10.90 -3.11 -7.02
C MET A 146 10.23 -2.25 -8.08
N LEU A 147 10.33 -2.67 -9.33
CA LEU A 147 9.79 -1.96 -10.48
C LEU A 147 8.89 -2.90 -11.28
N ARG A 148 7.68 -2.43 -11.58
CA ARG A 148 6.77 -3.07 -12.52
C ARG A 148 6.83 -2.27 -13.81
N SER A 149 7.40 -2.84 -14.84
CA SER A 149 7.49 -2.20 -16.16
C SER A 149 6.12 -2.17 -16.85
N VAL A 150 5.99 -1.28 -17.81
CA VAL A 150 4.75 -1.16 -18.59
C VAL A 150 4.46 -2.44 -19.36
#